data_33a2353f05cb99f8a2f21a93371bc3de
#
_entry.id   33a2353f05cb99f8a2f21a93371bc3de
#
_cell.length_a   1.000
_cell.length_b   1.000
_cell.length_c   1.000
_cell.angle_alpha   90.00
_cell.angle_beta   90.00
_cell.angle_gamma   90.00
#
_symmetry.space_group_name_H-M   'P 1'
#
loop_
_entity.id
_entity.type
_entity.pdbx_description
1 polymer ?
#
loop_
_entity_poly.entity_id
_entity_poly.type
_entity_poly.pdbx_seq_one_letter_code
_entity_poly.pdbx_strand_id
1 'polypeptide(L)'
;MPFHPSNVYTIEELNANLMDILDDCEKRAKVSLDGKVDFTLKDKVRDGRLYVEQGIIAGCAGGGFENICEAADILKGSYIGADEFTLSVYPASTPIYMELAKNGVLADLIETGSIVKTAFCGPCFGAGDTPANNAFSIRHSTRNFPNREGSKIQNGQISSVALMDARSIAATAANKGYLTAATDVDVNFTKRKYYFDKAI
;
A
#
# COMPACT_ATOMS: atom_id res chain seq x y z
N MET A 1 9.50 6.50 2.00
CA MET A 1 10.24 7.11 3.11
C MET A 1 11.56 6.39 3.24
N PRO A 2 12.64 7.02 2.89
CA PRO A 2 13.88 6.27 2.76
C PRO A 2 14.43 5.75 4.09
N PHE A 3 14.35 6.49 5.19
CA PHE A 3 15.26 6.10 6.27
C PHE A 3 14.87 6.53 7.67
N HIS A 4 13.99 7.49 7.84
CA HIS A 4 13.60 7.95 9.16
C HIS A 4 12.12 8.31 9.21
N PRO A 5 11.40 8.01 10.31
CA PRO A 5 9.98 8.32 10.43
C PRO A 5 9.61 9.79 10.25
N SER A 6 10.56 10.71 10.41
CA SER A 6 10.36 12.14 10.17
C SER A 6 10.41 12.53 8.68
N ASN A 7 10.82 11.64 7.78
CA ASN A 7 10.78 11.88 6.35
C ASN A 7 9.35 11.59 5.84
N VAL A 8 8.47 12.53 6.05
CA VAL A 8 7.06 12.45 5.70
C VAL A 8 6.74 13.60 4.76
N TYR A 9 6.00 13.29 3.71
CA TYR A 9 5.47 14.23 2.73
C TYR A 9 3.97 14.00 2.58
N THR A 10 3.19 15.04 2.39
CA THR A 10 1.85 14.88 1.82
C THR A 10 2.00 14.45 0.35
N ILE A 11 0.96 13.84 -0.21
CA ILE A 11 0.99 13.48 -1.64
C ILE A 11 1.06 14.74 -2.51
N GLU A 12 0.44 15.83 -2.07
CA GLU A 12 0.51 17.13 -2.73
C GLU A 12 1.94 17.69 -2.75
N GLU A 13 2.64 17.69 -1.60
CA GLU A 13 4.05 18.10 -1.51
C GLU A 13 4.96 17.24 -2.37
N LEU A 14 4.71 15.91 -2.37
CA LEU A 14 5.45 14.99 -3.21
C LEU A 14 5.24 15.32 -4.70
N ASN A 15 4.01 15.52 -5.13
CA ASN A 15 3.71 15.81 -6.52
C ASN A 15 4.28 17.16 -6.98
N ALA A 16 4.27 18.17 -6.10
CA ALA A 16 4.82 19.50 -6.39
C ALA A 16 6.35 19.50 -6.54
N ASN A 17 7.05 18.56 -5.86
CA ASN A 17 8.51 18.48 -5.82
C ASN A 17 9.02 17.08 -6.22
N LEU A 18 8.29 16.40 -7.09
CA LEU A 18 8.44 14.96 -7.36
C LEU A 18 9.89 14.57 -7.67
N MET A 19 10.49 15.19 -8.67
CA MET A 19 11.83 14.80 -9.12
C MET A 19 12.92 15.08 -8.08
N ASP A 20 12.80 16.17 -7.33
CA ASP A 20 13.77 16.54 -6.30
C ASP A 20 13.69 15.58 -5.11
N ILE A 21 12.47 15.21 -4.68
CA ILE A 21 12.26 14.25 -3.58
C ILE A 21 12.75 12.86 -3.99
N LEU A 22 12.44 12.39 -5.19
CA LEU A 22 12.90 11.10 -5.66
C LEU A 22 14.43 11.05 -5.81
N ASP A 23 15.04 12.12 -6.30
CA ASP A 23 16.50 12.24 -6.41
C ASP A 23 17.19 12.19 -5.04
N ASP A 24 16.66 12.91 -4.04
CA ASP A 24 17.16 12.84 -2.66
C ASP A 24 17.01 11.42 -2.09
N CYS A 25 15.88 10.75 -2.33
CA CYS A 25 15.67 9.37 -1.91
C CYS A 25 16.67 8.40 -2.55
N GLU A 26 16.93 8.53 -3.85
CA GLU A 26 17.91 7.69 -4.55
C GLU A 26 19.34 7.93 -4.02
N LYS A 27 19.74 9.18 -3.81
CA LYS A 27 21.05 9.52 -3.24
C LYS A 27 21.26 8.93 -1.86
N ARG A 28 20.27 9.04 -0.97
CA ARG A 28 20.33 8.47 0.37
C ARG A 28 20.33 6.95 0.35
N ALA A 29 19.53 6.35 -0.53
CA ALA A 29 19.50 4.90 -0.71
C ALA A 29 20.87 4.39 -1.15
N LYS A 30 21.50 5.02 -2.12
CA LYS A 30 22.84 4.65 -2.60
C LYS A 30 23.89 4.67 -1.49
N VAL A 31 23.86 5.67 -0.63
CA VAL A 31 24.75 5.75 0.54
C VAL A 31 24.42 4.63 1.54
N SER A 32 23.16 4.43 1.87
CA SER A 32 22.71 3.42 2.84
C SER A 32 22.97 1.98 2.39
N LEU A 33 23.05 1.75 1.08
CA LEU A 33 23.28 0.44 0.45
C LEU A 33 24.75 0.21 0.10
N ASP A 34 25.66 1.10 0.51
CA ASP A 34 27.09 1.04 0.20
C ASP A 34 27.39 0.88 -1.32
N GLY A 35 26.52 1.40 -2.18
CA GLY A 35 26.63 1.23 -3.62
C GLY A 35 26.46 -0.20 -4.14
N LYS A 36 25.99 -1.13 -3.30
CA LYS A 36 25.84 -2.56 -3.67
C LYS A 36 24.71 -2.84 -4.64
N VAL A 37 23.76 -1.92 -4.77
CA VAL A 37 22.57 -2.07 -5.60
C VAL A 37 22.29 -0.76 -6.32
N ASP A 38 21.91 -0.86 -7.58
CA ASP A 38 21.40 0.26 -8.37
C ASP A 38 19.92 0.46 -8.02
N PHE A 39 19.67 1.39 -7.09
CA PHE A 39 18.33 1.74 -6.66
C PHE A 39 17.82 2.94 -7.46
N THR A 40 16.66 2.79 -8.07
CA THR A 40 15.99 3.83 -8.84
C THR A 40 14.55 4.00 -8.42
N LEU A 41 14.09 5.25 -8.38
CA LEU A 41 12.69 5.64 -8.19
C LEU A 41 12.20 6.56 -9.31
N LYS A 42 13.11 7.30 -9.93
CA LYS A 42 12.77 8.22 -11.03
C LYS A 42 12.25 7.51 -12.27
N ASP A 43 12.62 6.23 -12.47
CA ASP A 43 12.07 5.37 -13.50
C ASP A 43 10.58 5.00 -13.28
N LYS A 44 10.05 5.26 -12.09
CA LYS A 44 8.63 5.10 -11.76
C LYS A 44 7.76 6.31 -12.16
N VAL A 45 8.38 7.37 -12.65
CA VAL A 45 7.61 8.54 -13.12
C VAL A 45 7.12 8.28 -14.52
N ARG A 46 5.80 8.22 -14.69
CA ARG A 46 5.09 8.03 -15.96
C ARG A 46 4.17 9.24 -16.18
N ASP A 47 4.30 9.91 -17.31
CA ASP A 47 3.49 11.10 -17.64
C ASP A 47 3.52 12.18 -16.55
N GLY A 48 4.68 12.39 -15.91
CA GLY A 48 4.87 13.37 -14.83
C GLY A 48 4.25 12.97 -13.49
N ARG A 49 3.79 11.73 -13.33
CA ARG A 49 3.15 11.20 -12.12
C ARG A 49 3.90 9.98 -11.60
N LEU A 50 3.96 9.83 -10.29
CA LEU A 50 4.57 8.65 -9.68
C LEU A 50 3.66 7.44 -9.85
N TYR A 51 4.20 6.39 -10.44
CA TYR A 51 3.52 5.09 -10.59
C TYR A 51 3.97 4.12 -9.49
N VAL A 52 3.05 3.35 -8.99
CA VAL A 52 3.21 2.35 -7.94
C VAL A 52 2.83 0.98 -8.50
N GLU A 53 3.63 -0.03 -8.23
CA GLU A 53 3.34 -1.38 -8.72
C GLU A 53 2.54 -2.23 -7.71
N GLN A 54 2.58 -1.87 -6.42
CA GLN A 54 1.88 -2.66 -5.40
C GLN A 54 1.28 -1.79 -4.30
N GLY A 55 0.03 -2.05 -3.95
CA GLY A 55 -0.64 -1.53 -2.77
C GLY A 55 -0.93 -2.66 -1.77
N ILE A 56 -0.70 -2.40 -0.47
CA ILE A 56 -1.00 -3.36 0.59
C ILE A 56 -1.69 -2.66 1.76
N ILE A 57 -2.83 -3.20 2.16
CA ILE A 57 -3.53 -2.82 3.38
C ILE A 57 -3.45 -4.00 4.34
N ALA A 58 -2.66 -3.89 5.42
CA ALA A 58 -2.33 -5.04 6.25
C ALA A 58 -1.98 -4.69 7.69
N GLY A 59 -1.88 -5.72 8.50
CA GLY A 59 -1.43 -5.65 9.88
C GLY A 59 -2.41 -4.98 10.82
N CYS A 60 -1.99 -4.82 12.08
CA CYS A 60 -2.83 -4.22 13.11
C CYS A 60 -3.11 -2.71 12.88
N ALA A 61 -2.29 -2.04 12.08
CA ALA A 61 -2.53 -0.65 11.72
C ALA A 61 -3.49 -0.51 10.52
N GLY A 62 -3.20 -1.20 9.39
CA GLY A 62 -3.99 -1.05 8.16
C GLY A 62 -5.21 -1.95 8.07
N GLY A 63 -5.12 -3.17 8.62
CA GLY A 63 -6.16 -4.20 8.51
C GLY A 63 -7.36 -4.02 9.43
N GLY A 64 -7.54 -2.86 10.05
CA GLY A 64 -8.70 -2.53 10.86
C GLY A 64 -10.00 -2.49 10.05
N PHE A 65 -11.13 -2.76 10.70
CA PHE A 65 -12.44 -2.82 10.05
C PHE A 65 -12.77 -1.54 9.28
N GLU A 66 -12.65 -0.39 9.91
CA GLU A 66 -12.96 0.91 9.29
C GLU A 66 -12.05 1.20 8.11
N ASN A 67 -10.73 0.98 8.24
CA ASN A 67 -9.78 1.20 7.17
C ASN A 67 -10.12 0.42 5.90
N ILE A 68 -10.52 -0.86 6.07
CA ILE A 68 -10.87 -1.71 4.93
C ILE A 68 -12.23 -1.32 4.35
N CYS A 69 -13.20 -0.97 5.19
CA CYS A 69 -14.51 -0.49 4.74
C CYS A 69 -14.39 0.81 3.92
N GLU A 70 -13.62 1.78 4.40
CA GLU A 70 -13.41 3.04 3.70
C GLU A 70 -12.63 2.84 2.38
N ALA A 71 -11.64 1.95 2.38
CA ALA A 71 -10.94 1.56 1.15
C ALA A 71 -11.89 0.93 0.12
N ALA A 72 -12.81 0.06 0.56
CA ALA A 72 -13.82 -0.54 -0.31
C ALA A 72 -14.79 0.49 -0.87
N ASP A 73 -15.21 1.48 -0.08
CA ASP A 73 -16.08 2.55 -0.57
C ASP A 73 -15.40 3.41 -1.65
N ILE A 74 -14.11 3.70 -1.49
CA ILE A 74 -13.32 4.42 -2.50
C ILE A 74 -13.19 3.60 -3.79
N LEU A 75 -13.02 2.28 -3.66
CA LEU A 75 -12.83 1.38 -4.80
C LEU A 75 -14.14 1.01 -5.50
N LYS A 76 -15.28 1.23 -4.87
CA LYS A 76 -16.58 0.80 -5.37
C LYS A 76 -16.87 1.33 -6.77
N GLY A 77 -17.18 0.42 -7.68
CA GLY A 77 -17.42 0.74 -9.09
C GLY A 77 -16.14 0.98 -9.91
N SER A 78 -14.97 0.85 -9.30
CA SER A 78 -13.68 0.90 -9.98
C SER A 78 -13.19 -0.51 -10.28
N TYR A 79 -12.25 -0.62 -11.22
CA TYR A 79 -11.49 -1.82 -11.49
C TYR A 79 -10.01 -1.48 -11.52
N ILE A 80 -9.21 -2.13 -10.69
CA ILE A 80 -7.78 -1.81 -10.53
C ILE A 80 -6.94 -2.16 -11.76
N GLY A 81 -7.53 -2.85 -12.73
CA GLY A 81 -6.84 -3.27 -13.95
C GLY A 81 -6.22 -4.65 -13.84
N ALA A 82 -5.68 -5.12 -14.96
CA ALA A 82 -4.95 -6.38 -15.08
C ALA A 82 -3.47 -6.15 -15.43
N ASP A 83 -2.99 -4.93 -15.22
CA ASP A 83 -1.63 -4.51 -15.51
C ASP A 83 -0.66 -4.82 -14.36
N GLU A 84 0.38 -4.04 -14.23
CA GLU A 84 1.44 -4.25 -13.24
C GLU A 84 0.98 -3.99 -11.79
N PHE A 85 -0.02 -3.10 -11.60
CA PHE A 85 -0.49 -2.76 -10.25
C PHE A 85 -1.30 -3.89 -9.63
N THR A 86 -1.00 -4.18 -8.36
CA THR A 86 -1.75 -5.16 -7.56
C THR A 86 -2.14 -4.56 -6.21
N LEU A 87 -3.32 -4.92 -5.70
CA LEU A 87 -3.76 -4.56 -4.35
C LEU A 87 -4.06 -5.82 -3.54
N SER A 88 -3.36 -5.97 -2.41
CA SER A 88 -3.64 -7.03 -1.43
C SER A 88 -4.17 -6.45 -0.12
N VAL A 89 -5.24 -7.06 0.39
CA VAL A 89 -5.91 -6.65 1.63
C VAL A 89 -5.88 -7.80 2.64
N TYR A 90 -5.33 -7.53 3.82
CA TYR A 90 -5.22 -8.47 4.93
C TYR A 90 -5.95 -7.92 6.15
N PRO A 91 -7.12 -8.43 6.52
CA PRO A 91 -7.77 -8.07 7.78
C PRO A 91 -6.87 -8.35 8.99
N ALA A 92 -6.93 -7.50 10.00
CA ALA A 92 -6.06 -7.63 11.16
C ALA A 92 -6.37 -8.85 12.04
N SER A 93 -7.58 -9.40 11.92
CA SER A 93 -8.00 -10.58 12.68
C SER A 93 -9.14 -11.33 12.01
N THR A 94 -9.36 -12.59 12.41
CA THR A 94 -10.49 -13.39 11.92
C THR A 94 -11.86 -12.77 12.26
N PRO A 95 -12.10 -12.19 13.46
CA PRO A 95 -13.34 -11.45 13.70
C PRO A 95 -13.58 -10.30 12.73
N ILE A 96 -12.56 -9.50 12.43
CA ILE A 96 -12.66 -8.43 11.42
C ILE A 96 -12.99 -9.02 10.05
N TYR A 97 -12.30 -10.08 9.64
CA TYR A 97 -12.57 -10.76 8.39
C TYR A 97 -14.02 -11.23 8.26
N MET A 98 -14.56 -11.81 9.33
CA MET A 98 -15.96 -12.24 9.40
C MET A 98 -16.93 -11.05 9.29
N GLU A 99 -16.64 -9.94 9.98
CA GLU A 99 -17.49 -8.75 9.91
C GLU A 99 -17.46 -8.09 8.53
N LEU A 100 -16.32 -8.07 7.85
CA LEU A 100 -16.22 -7.63 6.47
C LEU A 100 -17.07 -8.52 5.53
N ALA A 101 -17.07 -9.84 5.75
CA ALA A 101 -17.92 -10.76 5.00
C ALA A 101 -19.41 -10.48 5.23
N LYS A 102 -19.84 -10.34 6.49
CA LYS A 102 -21.24 -10.05 6.85
C LYS A 102 -21.74 -8.71 6.29
N ASN A 103 -20.86 -7.73 6.17
CA ASN A 103 -21.18 -6.41 5.62
C ASN A 103 -21.06 -6.34 4.09
N GLY A 104 -20.72 -7.44 3.40
CA GLY A 104 -20.55 -7.46 1.95
C GLY A 104 -19.25 -6.83 1.42
N VAL A 105 -18.41 -6.32 2.30
CA VAL A 105 -17.19 -5.59 1.93
C VAL A 105 -16.19 -6.47 1.18
N LEU A 106 -16.16 -7.76 1.49
CA LEU A 106 -15.29 -8.71 0.76
C LEU A 106 -15.70 -8.83 -0.71
N ALA A 107 -17.00 -8.87 -0.98
CA ALA A 107 -17.51 -8.92 -2.35
C ALA A 107 -17.16 -7.63 -3.10
N ASP A 108 -17.43 -6.47 -2.48
CA ASP A 108 -17.09 -5.16 -3.04
C ASP A 108 -15.60 -5.09 -3.45
N LEU A 109 -14.69 -5.57 -2.59
CA LEU A 109 -13.25 -5.59 -2.86
C LEU A 109 -12.87 -6.56 -3.98
N ILE A 110 -13.43 -7.78 -3.97
CA ILE A 110 -13.12 -8.81 -4.98
C ILE A 110 -13.58 -8.36 -6.37
N GLU A 111 -14.74 -7.72 -6.47
CA GLU A 111 -15.26 -7.17 -7.72
C GLU A 111 -14.32 -6.16 -8.38
N THR A 112 -13.52 -5.43 -7.58
CA THR A 112 -12.53 -4.48 -8.11
C THR A 112 -11.27 -5.13 -8.67
N GLY A 113 -11.07 -6.43 -8.46
CA GLY A 113 -9.84 -7.15 -8.77
C GLY A 113 -8.83 -7.17 -7.62
N SER A 114 -9.19 -6.65 -6.44
CA SER A 114 -8.33 -6.71 -5.25
C SER A 114 -8.20 -8.14 -4.72
N ILE A 115 -7.02 -8.46 -4.19
CA ILE A 115 -6.73 -9.79 -3.61
C ILE A 115 -7.01 -9.72 -2.12
N VAL A 116 -8.12 -10.32 -1.68
CA VAL A 116 -8.44 -10.38 -0.25
C VAL A 116 -7.87 -11.67 0.34
N LYS A 117 -7.06 -11.52 1.38
CA LYS A 117 -6.39 -12.62 2.09
C LYS A 117 -6.96 -12.81 3.49
N THR A 118 -6.69 -13.98 4.08
CA THR A 118 -7.01 -14.22 5.49
C THR A 118 -6.17 -13.35 6.42
N ALA A 119 -6.59 -13.22 7.68
CA ALA A 119 -5.85 -12.48 8.68
C ALA A 119 -4.42 -13.06 8.86
N PHE A 120 -3.44 -12.29 8.48
CA PHE A 120 -2.04 -12.68 8.54
C PHE A 120 -1.13 -11.45 8.59
N CYS A 121 -0.16 -11.47 9.49
CA CYS A 121 0.77 -10.35 9.68
C CYS A 121 1.97 -10.35 8.71
N GLY A 122 1.95 -11.25 7.73
CA GLY A 122 3.08 -11.51 6.81
C GLY A 122 3.66 -10.28 6.14
N PRO A 123 2.85 -9.44 5.48
CA PRO A 123 3.37 -8.26 4.79
C PRO A 123 4.10 -7.26 5.69
N CYS A 124 3.84 -7.27 7.01
CA CYS A 124 4.52 -6.38 7.96
C CYS A 124 5.96 -6.80 8.26
N PHE A 125 6.35 -8.03 7.94
CA PHE A 125 7.71 -8.55 8.16
C PHE A 125 8.30 -9.27 6.95
N GLY A 126 7.70 -9.08 5.77
CA GLY A 126 8.22 -9.59 4.52
C GLY A 126 7.92 -11.06 4.24
N ALA A 127 6.88 -11.61 4.85
CA ALA A 127 6.37 -12.92 4.51
C ALA A 127 5.08 -12.80 3.68
N GLY A 128 5.17 -13.06 2.41
CA GLY A 128 4.09 -12.90 1.45
C GLY A 128 4.00 -11.48 0.88
N ASP A 129 3.49 -11.38 -0.33
CA ASP A 129 3.36 -10.13 -1.09
C ASP A 129 4.65 -9.30 -1.14
N THR A 130 5.78 -9.97 -1.28
CA THR A 130 7.06 -9.31 -1.53
C THR A 130 6.99 -8.61 -2.89
N PRO A 131 7.37 -7.34 -2.98
CA PRO A 131 7.39 -6.62 -4.25
C PRO A 131 8.34 -7.28 -5.26
N ALA A 132 8.06 -7.11 -6.53
CA ALA A 132 8.99 -7.51 -7.58
C ALA A 132 10.32 -6.75 -7.46
N ASN A 133 11.35 -7.22 -8.18
CA ASN A 133 12.63 -6.52 -8.19
C ASN A 133 12.47 -5.09 -8.72
N ASN A 134 13.06 -4.14 -8.00
CA ASN A 134 12.96 -2.71 -8.24
C ASN A 134 11.53 -2.14 -8.20
N ALA A 135 10.52 -2.89 -7.73
CA ALA A 135 9.16 -2.38 -7.60
C ALA A 135 9.02 -1.40 -6.44
N PHE A 136 8.09 -0.48 -6.59
CA PHE A 136 7.67 0.46 -5.56
C PHE A 136 6.32 0.03 -4.98
N SER A 137 6.29 -0.24 -3.68
CA SER A 137 5.12 -0.66 -2.93
C SER A 137 4.67 0.42 -1.96
N ILE A 138 3.37 0.66 -1.88
CA ILE A 138 2.77 1.52 -0.85
C ILE A 138 1.97 0.67 0.13
N ARG A 139 2.12 0.94 1.44
CA ARG A 139 1.56 0.08 2.46
C ARG A 139 0.94 0.83 3.62
N HIS A 140 -0.23 0.41 4.05
CA HIS A 140 -0.71 0.67 5.39
C HIS A 140 -0.37 -0.53 6.26
N SER A 141 0.78 -0.48 6.89
CA SER A 141 1.28 -1.48 7.81
C SER A 141 1.94 -0.82 9.02
N THR A 142 2.29 -1.60 10.03
CA THR A 142 2.70 -1.03 11.32
C THR A 142 4.03 -0.29 11.27
N ARG A 143 4.97 -0.73 10.43
CA ARG A 143 6.34 -0.21 10.42
C ARG A 143 6.97 -0.34 9.05
N ASN A 144 7.92 0.56 8.79
CA ASN A 144 8.78 0.52 7.63
C ASN A 144 10.23 0.75 8.05
N PHE A 145 11.10 -0.22 7.83
CA PHE A 145 12.54 -0.11 8.05
C PHE A 145 13.31 -1.03 7.10
N PRO A 146 14.61 -0.78 6.89
CA PRO A 146 15.40 -1.53 5.93
C PRO A 146 15.34 -3.06 6.14
N ASN A 147 15.37 -3.79 5.06
CA ASN A 147 15.35 -5.28 5.02
C ASN A 147 14.09 -5.91 5.63
N ARG A 148 13.00 -5.16 5.75
CA ARG A 148 11.74 -5.67 6.29
C ARG A 148 10.92 -6.47 5.29
N GLU A 149 11.12 -6.22 4.00
CA GLU A 149 10.31 -6.80 2.93
C GLU A 149 10.86 -8.17 2.47
N GLY A 150 11.09 -9.04 3.43
CA GLY A 150 11.26 -10.46 3.22
C GLY A 150 12.67 -10.95 3.10
N SER A 151 13.64 -10.18 2.74
CA SER A 151 14.97 -10.71 2.60
C SER A 151 16.07 -9.67 2.58
N LYS A 152 17.22 -10.13 2.96
CA LYS A 152 18.47 -9.44 2.65
C LYS A 152 18.60 -9.32 1.14
N ILE A 153 19.20 -8.23 0.69
CA ILE A 153 19.57 -8.07 -0.71
C ILE A 153 20.34 -9.29 -1.18
N GLN A 154 19.78 -9.97 -2.17
CA GLN A 154 20.42 -11.11 -2.82
C GLN A 154 20.52 -10.83 -4.32
N ASN A 155 21.67 -11.12 -4.90
CA ASN A 155 21.89 -10.97 -6.34
C ASN A 155 21.54 -9.57 -6.91
N GLY A 156 21.71 -8.52 -6.11
CA GLY A 156 21.37 -7.16 -6.52
C GLY A 156 19.87 -6.82 -6.56
N GLN A 157 19.00 -7.72 -6.10
CA GLN A 157 17.55 -7.48 -6.05
C GLN A 157 17.19 -6.52 -4.92
N ILE A 158 16.29 -5.61 -5.19
CA ILE A 158 15.79 -4.61 -4.24
C ILE A 158 14.34 -4.25 -4.54
N SER A 159 13.64 -3.77 -3.55
CA SER A 159 12.35 -3.09 -3.70
C SER A 159 12.26 -1.91 -2.75
N SER A 160 11.36 -0.98 -3.02
CA SER A 160 11.13 0.18 -2.18
C SER A 160 9.70 0.18 -1.62
N VAL A 161 9.58 0.69 -0.40
CA VAL A 161 8.29 0.74 0.31
C VAL A 161 8.08 2.12 0.93
N ALA A 162 6.89 2.68 0.72
CA ALA A 162 6.42 3.85 1.46
C ALA A 162 5.19 3.48 2.30
N LEU A 163 5.10 4.02 3.50
CA LEU A 163 3.89 3.91 4.32
C LEU A 163 2.91 5.02 3.96
N MET A 164 1.64 4.66 3.85
CA MET A 164 0.54 5.61 3.73
C MET A 164 -0.77 4.99 4.24
N ASP A 165 -1.82 5.79 4.33
CA ASP A 165 -3.13 5.34 4.82
C ASP A 165 -3.87 4.47 3.78
N ALA A 166 -4.82 3.66 4.27
CA ALA A 166 -5.58 2.73 3.43
C ALA A 166 -6.43 3.43 2.37
N ARG A 167 -6.91 4.64 2.64
CA ARG A 167 -7.75 5.41 1.71
C ARG A 167 -6.93 5.90 0.52
N SER A 168 -5.72 6.44 0.77
CA SER A 168 -4.83 6.85 -0.32
C SER A 168 -4.31 5.66 -1.13
N ILE A 169 -4.12 4.49 -0.49
CA ILE A 169 -3.82 3.25 -1.21
C ILE A 169 -4.99 2.86 -2.12
N ALA A 170 -6.22 2.93 -1.62
CA ALA A 170 -7.42 2.64 -2.41
C ALA A 170 -7.62 3.64 -3.55
N ALA A 171 -7.39 4.94 -3.31
CA ALA A 171 -7.44 5.98 -4.35
C ALA A 171 -6.39 5.73 -5.45
N THR A 172 -5.18 5.34 -5.07
CA THR A 172 -4.11 4.96 -6.00
C THR A 172 -4.50 3.71 -6.80
N ALA A 173 -5.12 2.73 -6.16
CA ALA A 173 -5.61 1.51 -6.82
C ALA A 173 -6.74 1.82 -7.82
N ALA A 174 -7.72 2.65 -7.44
CA ALA A 174 -8.79 3.11 -8.32
C ALA A 174 -8.23 3.85 -9.56
N ASN A 175 -7.08 4.51 -9.39
CA ASN A 175 -6.34 5.18 -10.46
C ASN A 175 -5.25 4.29 -11.08
N LYS A 176 -5.40 2.96 -10.97
CA LYS A 176 -4.57 1.94 -11.65
C LYS A 176 -3.08 2.06 -11.37
N GLY A 177 -2.70 2.41 -10.15
CA GLY A 177 -1.31 2.53 -9.71
C GLY A 177 -0.72 3.94 -9.77
N TYR A 178 -1.38 4.93 -10.35
CA TYR A 178 -0.91 6.31 -10.26
C TYR A 178 -1.19 6.89 -8.88
N LEU A 179 -0.14 7.30 -8.18
CA LEU A 179 -0.23 7.80 -6.81
C LEU A 179 -1.27 8.92 -6.69
N THR A 180 -2.27 8.70 -5.85
CA THR A 180 -3.44 9.58 -5.70
C THR A 180 -3.76 9.74 -4.22
N ALA A 181 -4.01 10.98 -3.79
CA ALA A 181 -4.45 11.24 -2.43
C ALA A 181 -5.93 10.87 -2.25
N ALA A 182 -6.30 10.40 -1.06
CA ALA A 182 -7.70 10.15 -0.73
C ALA A 182 -8.55 11.43 -0.75
N THR A 183 -7.93 12.59 -0.54
CA THR A 183 -8.56 13.91 -0.62
C THR A 183 -8.97 14.31 -2.03
N ASP A 184 -8.41 13.65 -3.05
CA ASP A 184 -8.71 13.93 -4.45
C ASP A 184 -9.88 13.08 -4.98
N VAL A 185 -10.46 12.23 -4.11
CA VAL A 185 -11.58 11.36 -4.46
C VAL A 185 -12.84 11.82 -3.74
N ASP A 186 -13.89 12.09 -4.51
CA ASP A 186 -15.23 12.38 -3.96
C ASP A 186 -15.94 11.06 -3.65
N VAL A 187 -16.06 10.73 -2.36
CA VAL A 187 -16.67 9.49 -1.92
C VAL A 187 -17.54 9.70 -0.69
N ASN A 188 -18.70 9.06 -0.68
CA ASN A 188 -19.57 8.99 0.48
C ASN A 188 -19.31 7.69 1.25
N PHE A 189 -18.70 7.79 2.42
CA PHE A 189 -18.43 6.64 3.26
C PHE A 189 -19.69 6.03 3.86
N THR A 190 -19.86 4.74 3.65
CA THR A 190 -20.98 3.97 4.18
C THR A 190 -20.76 3.68 5.66
N LYS A 191 -21.71 4.07 6.50
CA LYS A 191 -21.68 3.69 7.92
C LYS A 191 -21.99 2.21 8.05
N ARG A 192 -20.97 1.42 8.34
CA ARG A 192 -21.08 -0.02 8.62
C ARG A 192 -21.00 -0.27 10.11
N LYS A 193 -21.70 -1.28 10.60
CA LYS A 193 -21.70 -1.64 12.00
C LYS A 193 -20.82 -2.87 12.21
N TYR A 194 -19.93 -2.77 13.17
CA TYR A 194 -19.13 -3.89 13.65
C TYR A 194 -19.94 -4.65 14.72
N TYR A 195 -20.42 -5.83 14.36
CA TYR A 195 -21.18 -6.71 15.25
C TYR A 195 -20.26 -7.79 15.78
N PHE A 196 -19.39 -7.45 16.68
CA PHE A 196 -18.61 -8.46 17.35
C PHE A 196 -19.49 -9.15 18.40
N ASP A 197 -20.12 -10.24 18.01
CA ASP A 197 -20.60 -11.20 19.00
C ASP A 197 -19.38 -11.89 19.59
N LYS A 198 -19.26 -11.81 20.91
CA LYS A 198 -18.28 -12.62 21.61
C LYS A 198 -18.47 -14.05 21.13
N ALA A 199 -17.54 -14.51 20.31
CA ALA A 199 -17.50 -15.90 19.99
C ALA A 199 -17.44 -16.67 21.29
N ILE A 200 -18.35 -17.45 21.48
CA ILE A 200 -18.62 -18.47 22.40
C ILE A 200 -17.33 -19.24 22.80
#